data_c2337c425e58aab947020f3e4412bea5
#
_entry.id   c2337c425e58aab947020f3e4412bea5
#
_cell.length_a   1.000
_cell.length_b   1.000
_cell.length_c   1.000
_cell.angle_alpha   90.00
_cell.angle_beta   90.00
_cell.angle_gamma   90.00
#
_symmetry.space_group_name_H-M   'P 1'
#
loop_
_entity.id
_entity.type
_entity.pdbx_description
1 polymer ?
#
loop_
_entity_poly.entity_id
_entity_poly.type
_entity_poly.pdbx_seq_one_letter_code
_entity_poly.pdbx_strand_id
1 'polypeptide(L)'
;MKSLGVFGIYREGHKVMAPYRKIFNQITLAFLLPLAFIYLAEMEISDILFPPQRYNIYGGRNTNTLKHWTVYALFKLAYYTSFLIFSLLSTSSVVYSIACIYANRSISLNKVIGVVPQVWKRLMVTFIVTYAFTFVYIVLVIVTMYICLSIHSGTNTALLIYVLLIIYIIGIVYLTIVWQLASIVTVLEDSSGIKAMKKSSNLIKGKFWVALAIFIELNIPVGVIQFAFYTFVIYAHFWEMWKRLLVGIACLVLLVPIFLYQLVLQTIIYFVCKSYHNETIDKPAMSNHLGGYERLYGPNEVQMEQV
;
A
#
# COMPACT_ATOMS: atom_id res chain seq x y z
N MET A 1 2.26 -11.43 -22.69
CA MET A 1 1.94 -11.26 -21.26
C MET A 1 0.87 -12.24 -20.71
N LYS A 2 -0.02 -12.80 -21.53
CA LYS A 2 -1.13 -13.67 -21.09
C LYS A 2 -0.74 -14.91 -20.25
N SER A 3 0.43 -15.48 -20.46
CA SER A 3 0.87 -16.73 -19.84
C SER A 3 1.92 -16.57 -18.73
N LEU A 4 2.19 -15.32 -18.28
CA LEU A 4 3.19 -15.08 -17.26
C LEU A 4 2.74 -15.69 -15.91
N GLY A 5 3.55 -16.60 -15.37
CA GLY A 5 3.49 -17.07 -14.00
C GLY A 5 4.27 -16.16 -13.06
N VAL A 6 4.38 -16.53 -11.78
CA VAL A 6 5.06 -15.72 -10.73
C VAL A 6 6.48 -15.33 -11.16
N PHE A 7 7.32 -16.27 -11.56
CA PHE A 7 8.70 -15.98 -12.02
C PHE A 7 8.75 -15.05 -13.24
N GLY A 8 7.78 -15.17 -14.16
CA GLY A 8 7.68 -14.29 -15.33
C GLY A 8 7.42 -12.84 -14.93
N ILE A 9 6.59 -12.62 -13.92
CA ILE A 9 6.26 -11.29 -13.42
C ILE A 9 7.47 -10.65 -12.72
N TYR A 10 8.22 -11.39 -11.92
CA TYR A 10 9.48 -10.90 -11.32
C TYR A 10 10.53 -10.54 -12.37
N ARG A 11 10.72 -11.39 -13.37
CA ARG A 11 11.65 -11.14 -14.49
C ARG A 11 11.25 -9.88 -15.25
N GLU A 12 9.97 -9.69 -15.51
CA GLU A 12 9.46 -8.49 -16.19
C GLU A 12 9.64 -7.26 -15.31
N GLY A 13 9.39 -7.33 -14.00
CA GLY A 13 9.64 -6.26 -13.04
C GLY A 13 11.09 -5.79 -13.08
N HIS A 14 12.02 -6.71 -13.00
CA HIS A 14 13.45 -6.39 -13.08
C HIS A 14 13.81 -5.78 -14.45
N LYS A 15 13.28 -6.32 -15.55
CA LYS A 15 13.51 -5.82 -16.90
C LYS A 15 12.99 -4.40 -17.10
N VAL A 16 11.86 -4.05 -16.50
CA VAL A 16 11.27 -2.70 -16.55
C VAL A 16 12.08 -1.72 -15.72
N MET A 17 12.57 -2.12 -14.54
CA MET A 17 13.32 -1.22 -13.65
C MET A 17 14.78 -1.01 -14.06
N ALA A 18 15.44 -2.03 -14.63
CA ALA A 18 16.88 -2.01 -14.88
C ALA A 18 17.35 -0.83 -15.76
N PRO A 19 16.68 -0.46 -16.88
CA PRO A 19 17.08 0.66 -17.71
C PRO A 19 16.84 2.02 -17.06
N TYR A 20 15.87 2.13 -16.16
CA TYR A 20 15.38 3.39 -15.58
C TYR A 20 15.74 3.55 -14.10
N ARG A 21 16.82 2.91 -13.64
CA ARG A 21 17.26 2.93 -12.23
C ARG A 21 17.36 4.33 -11.62
N LYS A 22 17.83 5.32 -12.39
CA LYS A 22 17.96 6.71 -11.90
C LYS A 22 16.61 7.29 -11.48
N ILE A 23 15.58 7.11 -12.30
CA ILE A 23 14.24 7.66 -12.03
C ILE A 23 13.59 6.92 -10.85
N PHE A 24 13.67 5.59 -10.85
CA PHE A 24 13.15 4.80 -9.72
C PHE A 24 13.85 5.12 -8.40
N ASN A 25 15.18 5.34 -8.40
CA ASN A 25 15.92 5.77 -7.21
C ASN A 25 15.46 7.16 -6.72
N GLN A 26 15.20 8.10 -7.63
CA GLN A 26 14.69 9.43 -7.27
C GLN A 26 13.28 9.35 -6.67
N ILE A 27 12.38 8.56 -7.26
CA ILE A 27 11.03 8.32 -6.72
C ILE A 27 11.11 7.64 -5.36
N THR A 28 12.00 6.67 -5.21
CA THR A 28 12.22 5.94 -3.96
C THR A 28 12.69 6.88 -2.85
N LEU A 29 13.66 7.73 -3.14
CA LEU A 29 14.19 8.67 -2.16
C LEU A 29 13.16 9.75 -1.79
N ALA A 30 12.39 10.25 -2.77
CA ALA A 30 11.43 11.33 -2.56
C ALA A 30 10.14 10.87 -1.84
N PHE A 31 9.64 9.67 -2.11
CA PHE A 31 8.31 9.25 -1.66
C PHE A 31 8.31 7.97 -0.82
N LEU A 32 9.07 6.94 -1.22
CA LEU A 32 9.06 5.66 -0.52
C LEU A 32 9.91 5.67 0.76
N LEU A 33 11.00 6.40 0.79
CA LEU A 33 11.82 6.52 2.00
C LEU A 33 11.07 7.24 3.12
N PRO A 34 10.40 8.41 2.90
CA PRO A 34 9.54 9.00 3.92
C PRO A 34 8.38 8.09 4.33
N LEU A 35 7.77 7.35 3.38
CA LEU A 35 6.70 6.40 3.67
C LEU A 35 7.16 5.29 4.61
N ALA A 36 8.32 4.67 4.32
CA ALA A 36 8.90 3.62 5.15
C ALA A 36 9.32 4.13 6.53
N PHE A 37 9.85 5.37 6.58
CA PHE A 37 10.18 6.02 7.84
C PHE A 37 8.94 6.27 8.71
N ILE A 38 7.87 6.82 8.13
CA ILE A 38 6.59 7.05 8.84
C ILE A 38 6.03 5.72 9.34
N TYR A 39 6.14 4.65 8.53
CA TYR A 39 5.65 3.31 8.89
C TYR A 39 6.38 2.74 10.13
N LEU A 40 7.71 2.85 10.20
CA LEU A 40 8.48 2.36 11.34
C LEU A 40 8.37 3.30 12.55
N ALA A 41 8.36 4.62 12.34
CA ALA A 41 8.24 5.61 13.39
C ALA A 41 6.92 5.49 14.17
N GLU A 42 5.84 5.08 13.51
CA GLU A 42 4.55 4.83 14.16
C GLU A 42 4.65 3.76 15.25
N MET A 43 5.37 2.68 14.98
CA MET A 43 5.55 1.59 15.94
C MET A 43 6.29 2.06 17.19
N GLU A 44 7.38 2.81 17.04
CA GLU A 44 8.17 3.34 18.15
C GLU A 44 7.37 4.38 18.96
N ILE A 45 6.77 5.36 18.29
CA ILE A 45 6.03 6.44 18.95
C ILE A 45 4.76 5.90 19.63
N SER A 46 4.11 4.90 19.04
CA SER A 46 2.92 4.27 19.62
C SER A 46 3.26 3.55 20.93
N ASP A 47 4.41 2.88 21.01
CA ASP A 47 4.89 2.21 22.22
C ASP A 47 5.30 3.22 23.31
N ILE A 48 5.96 4.31 22.94
CA ILE A 48 6.34 5.38 23.86
C ILE A 48 5.11 6.07 24.47
N LEU A 49 4.08 6.35 23.66
CA LEU A 49 2.87 7.04 24.12
C LEU A 49 1.94 6.13 24.91
N PHE A 50 1.93 4.82 24.60
CA PHE A 50 1.03 3.82 25.19
C PHE A 50 1.75 2.50 25.50
N PRO A 51 2.67 2.48 26.49
CA PRO A 51 3.33 1.26 26.90
C PRO A 51 2.31 0.26 27.48
N PRO A 52 2.19 -0.94 26.90
CA PRO A 52 1.10 -1.88 27.22
C PRO A 52 1.16 -2.46 28.64
N GLN A 53 2.26 -2.33 29.37
CA GLN A 53 2.45 -2.99 30.67
C GLN A 53 2.59 -2.06 31.88
N ARG A 54 2.84 -0.77 31.72
CA ARG A 54 3.05 0.13 32.89
C ARG A 54 1.76 0.63 33.53
N TYR A 55 0.61 0.48 32.87
CA TYR A 55 -0.65 1.04 33.37
C TYR A 55 -1.32 0.22 34.49
N ASN A 56 -0.97 -1.07 34.65
CA ASN A 56 -1.66 -1.96 35.60
C ASN A 56 -0.97 -2.13 36.96
N ILE A 57 0.24 -1.63 37.16
CA ILE A 57 1.01 -1.90 38.40
C ILE A 57 0.86 -0.78 39.45
N TYR A 58 0.54 0.43 39.03
CA TYR A 58 0.26 1.53 39.96
C TYR A 58 -1.20 1.95 39.81
N GLY A 59 -2.09 1.35 40.58
CA GLY A 59 -3.53 1.62 40.65
C GLY A 59 -3.89 3.05 41.08
N GLY A 60 -3.44 4.03 40.35
CA GLY A 60 -3.81 5.43 40.47
C GLY A 60 -4.89 5.75 39.43
N ARG A 61 -6.12 5.94 39.89
CA ARG A 61 -7.24 6.50 39.14
C ARG A 61 -6.86 7.92 38.68
N ASN A 62 -6.12 8.02 37.56
CA ASN A 62 -5.64 9.32 37.05
C ASN A 62 -6.75 10.00 36.24
N THR A 63 -7.17 11.17 36.71
CA THR A 63 -8.08 12.13 36.08
C THR A 63 -7.63 12.64 34.71
N ASN A 64 -6.48 12.17 34.19
CA ASN A 64 -5.89 12.54 32.92
C ASN A 64 -6.14 11.55 31.77
N THR A 65 -6.95 10.53 31.99
CA THR A 65 -7.22 9.47 30.97
C THR A 65 -7.75 10.06 29.67
N LEU A 66 -8.64 11.06 29.74
CA LEU A 66 -9.18 11.75 28.57
C LEU A 66 -8.09 12.49 27.78
N LYS A 67 -7.14 13.17 28.47
CA LYS A 67 -6.04 13.89 27.80
C LYS A 67 -5.09 12.90 27.07
N HIS A 68 -4.81 11.76 27.68
CA HIS A 68 -4.00 10.73 27.02
C HIS A 68 -4.69 10.15 25.78
N TRP A 69 -5.99 9.87 25.85
CA TRP A 69 -6.76 9.40 24.70
C TRP A 69 -6.85 10.43 23.57
N THR A 70 -7.01 11.71 23.90
CA THR A 70 -7.02 12.79 22.88
C THR A 70 -5.67 12.95 22.20
N VAL A 71 -4.57 12.93 22.94
CA VAL A 71 -3.20 12.97 22.36
C VAL A 71 -2.96 11.79 21.44
N TYR A 72 -3.34 10.58 21.87
CA TYR A 72 -3.26 9.39 21.03
C TYR A 72 -4.08 9.50 19.75
N ALA A 73 -5.32 9.94 19.85
CA ALA A 73 -6.19 10.10 18.71
C ALA A 73 -5.63 11.14 17.70
N LEU A 74 -5.10 12.27 18.21
CA LEU A 74 -4.46 13.28 17.37
C LEU A 74 -3.18 12.74 16.70
N PHE A 75 -2.36 12.01 17.44
CA PHE A 75 -1.17 11.37 16.87
C PHE A 75 -1.55 10.37 15.78
N LYS A 76 -2.51 9.48 16.03
CA LYS A 76 -2.99 8.52 15.04
C LYS A 76 -3.59 9.20 13.82
N LEU A 77 -4.34 10.29 14.00
CA LEU A 77 -4.89 11.06 12.88
C LEU A 77 -3.76 11.66 12.02
N ALA A 78 -2.76 12.30 12.64
CA ALA A 78 -1.62 12.86 11.94
C ALA A 78 -0.81 11.77 11.20
N TYR A 79 -0.59 10.63 11.86
CA TYR A 79 0.06 9.48 11.26
C TYR A 79 -0.69 8.97 10.03
N TYR A 80 -1.99 8.65 10.17
CA TYR A 80 -2.78 8.14 9.06
C TYR A 80 -2.87 9.12 7.89
N THR A 81 -2.97 10.42 8.18
CA THR A 81 -2.98 11.46 7.15
C THR A 81 -1.65 11.52 6.40
N SER A 82 -0.53 11.54 7.11
CA SER A 82 0.81 11.56 6.51
C SER A 82 1.08 10.28 5.72
N PHE A 83 0.77 9.12 6.29
CA PHE A 83 0.92 7.82 5.64
C PHE A 83 0.09 7.73 4.35
N LEU A 84 -1.16 8.21 4.38
CA LEU A 84 -2.05 8.27 3.23
C LEU A 84 -1.45 9.15 2.13
N ILE A 85 -0.98 10.35 2.46
CA ILE A 85 -0.37 11.28 1.50
C ILE A 85 0.82 10.62 0.79
N PHE A 86 1.80 10.10 1.54
CA PHE A 86 2.99 9.48 0.95
C PHE A 86 2.68 8.18 0.21
N SER A 87 1.70 7.41 0.66
CA SER A 87 1.22 6.22 -0.04
C SER A 87 0.60 6.56 -1.40
N LEU A 88 -0.23 7.61 -1.45
CA LEU A 88 -0.83 8.11 -2.70
C LEU A 88 0.23 8.61 -3.69
N LEU A 89 1.21 9.40 -3.18
CA LEU A 89 2.31 9.93 -3.96
C LEU A 89 3.18 8.81 -4.54
N SER A 90 3.56 7.84 -3.71
CA SER A 90 4.36 6.67 -4.12
C SER A 90 3.63 5.83 -5.18
N THR A 91 2.36 5.50 -4.93
CA THR A 91 1.57 4.68 -5.86
C THR A 91 1.41 5.37 -7.21
N SER A 92 0.98 6.64 -7.22
CA SER A 92 0.78 7.37 -8.47
C SER A 92 2.08 7.53 -9.25
N SER A 93 3.19 7.84 -8.58
CA SER A 93 4.49 8.04 -9.22
C SER A 93 5.05 6.76 -9.86
N VAL A 94 4.99 5.64 -9.15
CA VAL A 94 5.49 4.35 -9.67
C VAL A 94 4.60 3.84 -10.80
N VAL A 95 3.28 3.85 -10.61
CA VAL A 95 2.32 3.36 -11.61
C VAL A 95 2.40 4.18 -12.89
N TYR A 96 2.45 5.52 -12.79
CA TYR A 96 2.62 6.40 -13.94
C TYR A 96 3.94 6.15 -14.68
N SER A 97 5.05 5.99 -13.93
CA SER A 97 6.35 5.72 -14.53
C SER A 97 6.36 4.43 -15.33
N ILE A 98 5.78 3.36 -14.79
CA ILE A 98 5.67 2.07 -15.48
C ILE A 98 4.76 2.19 -16.72
N ALA A 99 3.65 2.91 -16.60
CA ALA A 99 2.75 3.15 -17.74
C ALA A 99 3.46 3.91 -18.88
N CYS A 100 4.28 4.91 -18.57
CA CYS A 100 5.10 5.63 -19.56
C CYS A 100 6.12 4.70 -20.23
N ILE A 101 6.76 3.80 -19.48
CA ILE A 101 7.70 2.80 -20.05
C ILE A 101 6.97 1.90 -21.06
N TYR A 102 5.80 1.37 -20.70
CA TYR A 102 5.02 0.53 -21.63
C TYR A 102 4.45 1.30 -22.83
N ALA A 103 4.22 2.61 -22.69
CA ALA A 103 3.77 3.50 -23.76
C ALA A 103 4.93 4.06 -24.62
N ASN A 104 6.19 3.69 -24.33
CA ASN A 104 7.42 4.21 -25.00
C ASN A 104 7.54 5.75 -24.93
N ARG A 105 7.11 6.38 -23.83
CA ARG A 105 7.24 7.82 -23.59
C ARG A 105 8.48 8.15 -22.77
N SER A 106 9.03 9.34 -22.98
CA SER A 106 10.11 9.89 -22.16
C SER A 106 9.62 10.17 -20.75
N ILE A 107 10.34 9.66 -19.75
CA ILE A 107 10.02 9.82 -18.33
C ILE A 107 10.96 10.87 -17.75
N SER A 108 10.41 11.86 -17.04
CA SER A 108 11.18 12.78 -16.20
C SER A 108 10.49 12.96 -14.85
N LEU A 109 11.26 13.21 -13.80
CA LEU A 109 10.72 13.37 -12.45
C LEU A 109 9.70 14.53 -12.38
N ASN A 110 9.96 15.62 -13.08
CA ASN A 110 9.07 16.78 -13.13
C ASN A 110 7.70 16.44 -13.72
N LYS A 111 7.66 15.60 -14.76
CA LYS A 111 6.41 15.10 -15.35
C LYS A 111 5.66 14.20 -14.37
N VAL A 112 6.37 13.30 -13.69
CA VAL A 112 5.79 12.41 -12.68
C VAL A 112 5.14 13.22 -11.56
N ILE A 113 5.83 14.22 -11.02
CA ILE A 113 5.30 15.09 -9.95
C ILE A 113 4.11 15.91 -10.45
N GLY A 114 4.12 16.38 -11.69
CA GLY A 114 3.02 17.16 -12.28
C GLY A 114 1.71 16.39 -12.44
N VAL A 115 1.77 15.07 -12.63
CA VAL A 115 0.59 14.20 -12.78
C VAL A 115 -0.08 13.89 -11.45
N VAL A 116 0.71 13.82 -10.38
CA VAL A 116 0.24 13.45 -9.05
C VAL A 116 -0.97 14.26 -8.57
N PRO A 117 -1.00 15.61 -8.65
CA PRO A 117 -2.16 16.40 -8.20
C PRO A 117 -3.45 16.12 -8.96
N GLN A 118 -3.36 15.67 -10.22
CA GLN A 118 -4.53 15.40 -11.05
C GLN A 118 -5.19 14.07 -10.68
N VAL A 119 -4.37 13.07 -10.39
CA VAL A 119 -4.84 11.73 -10.00
C VAL A 119 -5.23 11.67 -8.52
N TRP A 120 -4.71 12.59 -7.70
CA TRP A 120 -4.87 12.57 -6.24
C TRP A 120 -6.34 12.51 -5.79
N LYS A 121 -7.19 13.39 -6.29
CA LYS A 121 -8.62 13.42 -5.85
C LYS A 121 -9.30 12.07 -6.08
N ARG A 122 -9.10 11.46 -7.26
CA ARG A 122 -9.69 10.15 -7.60
C ARG A 122 -9.10 9.02 -6.75
N LEU A 123 -7.80 9.04 -6.57
CA LEU A 123 -7.10 8.04 -5.78
C LEU A 123 -7.48 8.15 -4.29
N MET A 124 -7.62 9.38 -3.76
CA MET A 124 -8.10 9.64 -2.41
C MET A 124 -9.50 9.09 -2.18
N VAL A 125 -10.43 9.30 -3.12
CA VAL A 125 -11.78 8.70 -3.05
C VAL A 125 -11.70 7.18 -3.00
N THR A 126 -10.84 6.55 -3.81
CA THR A 126 -10.68 5.08 -3.82
C THR A 126 -10.12 4.59 -2.48
N PHE A 127 -9.15 5.28 -1.90
CA PHE A 127 -8.59 4.94 -0.59
C PHE A 127 -9.63 5.08 0.52
N ILE A 128 -10.37 6.20 0.58
CA ILE A 128 -11.42 6.41 1.58
C ILE A 128 -12.50 5.31 1.50
N VAL A 129 -12.95 4.99 0.30
CA VAL A 129 -13.92 3.91 0.09
C VAL A 129 -13.36 2.58 0.56
N THR A 130 -12.11 2.28 0.26
CA THR A 130 -11.47 1.03 0.68
C THR A 130 -11.30 0.96 2.19
N TYR A 131 -10.86 2.04 2.84
CA TYR A 131 -10.79 2.09 4.30
C TYR A 131 -12.17 1.92 4.94
N ALA A 132 -13.22 2.50 4.36
CA ALA A 132 -14.58 2.31 4.85
C ALA A 132 -15.02 0.84 4.74
N PHE A 133 -14.76 0.18 3.61
CA PHE A 133 -15.05 -1.26 3.46
C PHE A 133 -14.25 -2.12 4.45
N THR A 134 -12.97 -1.83 4.63
CA THR A 134 -12.12 -2.54 5.59
C THR A 134 -12.61 -2.34 7.02
N PHE A 135 -13.00 -1.12 7.37
CA PHE A 135 -13.54 -0.81 8.69
C PHE A 135 -14.84 -1.58 8.96
N VAL A 136 -15.79 -1.55 8.02
CA VAL A 136 -17.04 -2.32 8.13
C VAL A 136 -16.75 -3.81 8.27
N TYR A 137 -15.79 -4.33 7.49
CA TYR A 137 -15.36 -5.73 7.58
C TYR A 137 -14.81 -6.09 8.96
N ILE A 138 -13.93 -5.26 9.53
CA ILE A 138 -13.36 -5.46 10.87
C ILE A 138 -14.46 -5.43 11.95
N VAL A 139 -15.38 -4.47 11.88
CA VAL A 139 -16.51 -4.38 12.82
C VAL A 139 -17.36 -5.66 12.75
N LEU A 140 -17.64 -6.14 11.55
CA LEU A 140 -18.40 -7.37 11.35
C LEU A 140 -17.67 -8.58 11.95
N VAL A 141 -16.35 -8.68 11.81
CA VAL A 141 -15.52 -9.72 12.44
C VAL A 141 -15.62 -9.65 13.96
N ILE A 142 -15.46 -8.47 14.55
CA ILE A 142 -15.51 -8.27 16.00
C ILE A 142 -16.90 -8.66 16.54
N VAL A 143 -17.97 -8.22 15.90
CA VAL A 143 -19.35 -8.51 16.29
C VAL A 143 -19.63 -10.01 16.22
N THR A 144 -19.25 -10.68 15.14
CA THR A 144 -19.46 -12.13 15.00
C THR A 144 -18.64 -12.93 16.00
N MET A 145 -17.38 -12.54 16.29
CA MET A 145 -16.57 -13.16 17.32
C MET A 145 -17.19 -12.98 18.71
N TYR A 146 -17.68 -11.78 19.03
CA TYR A 146 -18.36 -11.49 20.29
C TYR A 146 -19.62 -12.33 20.47
N ILE A 147 -20.45 -12.44 19.43
CA ILE A 147 -21.68 -13.26 19.44
C ILE A 147 -21.32 -14.75 19.66
N CYS A 148 -20.32 -15.26 18.95
CA CYS A 148 -19.87 -16.65 19.13
C CYS A 148 -19.40 -16.95 20.55
N LEU A 149 -18.64 -16.03 21.16
CA LEU A 149 -18.17 -16.18 22.54
C LEU A 149 -19.31 -16.09 23.56
N SER A 150 -20.36 -15.31 23.26
CA SER A 150 -21.50 -15.12 24.17
C SER A 150 -22.49 -16.29 24.17
N ILE A 151 -22.65 -16.95 23.02
CA ILE A 151 -23.66 -18.03 22.87
C ILE A 151 -23.10 -19.42 23.24
N HIS A 152 -21.81 -19.65 22.99
CA HIS A 152 -21.21 -20.96 23.19
C HIS A 152 -20.18 -20.93 24.32
N SER A 153 -20.42 -21.74 25.33
CA SER A 153 -19.48 -22.04 26.44
C SER A 153 -19.14 -23.52 26.43
N GLY A 154 -18.11 -23.94 25.69
CA GLY A 154 -17.69 -25.35 25.66
C GLY A 154 -16.48 -25.59 24.73
N THR A 155 -15.97 -26.83 24.74
CA THR A 155 -14.78 -27.22 23.93
C THR A 155 -14.98 -27.04 22.42
N ASN A 156 -16.21 -27.14 21.93
CA ASN A 156 -16.51 -26.92 20.50
C ASN A 156 -16.42 -25.45 20.08
N THR A 157 -16.46 -24.51 21.03
CA THR A 157 -16.34 -23.06 20.77
C THR A 157 -14.96 -22.69 20.21
N ALA A 158 -13.91 -23.32 20.73
CA ALA A 158 -12.54 -23.06 20.26
C ALA A 158 -12.39 -23.45 18.78
N LEU A 159 -12.91 -24.61 18.38
CA LEU A 159 -12.86 -25.06 16.98
C LEU A 159 -13.66 -24.13 16.05
N LEU A 160 -14.84 -23.69 16.46
CA LEU A 160 -15.66 -22.74 15.73
C LEU A 160 -14.92 -21.40 15.52
N ILE A 161 -14.31 -20.87 16.58
CA ILE A 161 -13.51 -19.64 16.50
C ILE A 161 -12.34 -19.79 15.53
N TYR A 162 -11.62 -20.93 15.57
CA TYR A 162 -10.53 -21.20 14.62
C TYR A 162 -11.01 -21.20 13.16
N VAL A 163 -12.12 -21.86 12.88
CA VAL A 163 -12.68 -21.91 11.52
C VAL A 163 -13.11 -20.51 11.06
N LEU A 164 -13.79 -19.76 11.91
CA LEU A 164 -14.18 -18.37 11.61
C LEU A 164 -12.95 -17.48 11.35
N LEU A 165 -11.91 -17.60 12.18
CA LEU A 165 -10.69 -16.83 12.04
C LEU A 165 -10.00 -17.10 10.69
N ILE A 166 -9.93 -18.36 10.25
CA ILE A 166 -9.39 -18.72 8.93
C ILE A 166 -10.22 -18.08 7.81
N ILE A 167 -11.54 -18.16 7.88
CA ILE A 167 -12.43 -17.55 6.88
C ILE A 167 -12.21 -16.03 6.82
N TYR A 168 -12.07 -15.38 7.97
CA TYR A 168 -11.81 -13.94 8.04
C TYR A 168 -10.43 -13.57 7.52
N ILE A 169 -9.39 -14.36 7.76
CA ILE A 169 -8.06 -14.13 7.19
C ILE A 169 -8.12 -14.22 5.64
N ILE A 170 -8.79 -15.21 5.10
CA ILE A 170 -8.96 -15.35 3.64
C ILE A 170 -9.70 -14.13 3.07
N GLY A 171 -10.75 -13.67 3.74
CA GLY A 171 -11.53 -12.51 3.31
C GLY A 171 -10.72 -11.21 3.32
N ILE A 172 -9.94 -10.93 4.36
CA ILE A 172 -9.12 -9.71 4.42
C ILE A 172 -7.99 -9.74 3.40
N VAL A 173 -7.36 -10.90 3.16
CA VAL A 173 -6.35 -11.06 2.11
C VAL A 173 -6.95 -10.77 0.74
N TYR A 174 -8.12 -11.34 0.42
CA TYR A 174 -8.83 -11.05 -0.83
C TYR A 174 -9.13 -9.55 -0.98
N LEU A 175 -9.69 -8.92 0.05
CA LEU A 175 -10.00 -7.49 0.05
C LEU A 175 -8.76 -6.63 -0.18
N THR A 176 -7.62 -6.99 0.43
CA THR A 176 -6.36 -6.28 0.28
C THR A 176 -5.82 -6.39 -1.16
N ILE A 177 -5.87 -7.57 -1.78
CA ILE A 177 -5.45 -7.76 -3.17
C ILE A 177 -6.33 -6.94 -4.13
N VAL A 178 -7.66 -6.97 -3.93
CA VAL A 178 -8.60 -6.17 -4.72
C VAL A 178 -8.31 -4.68 -4.57
N TRP A 179 -8.02 -4.21 -3.36
CA TRP A 179 -7.67 -2.83 -3.10
C TRP A 179 -6.38 -2.39 -3.79
N GLN A 180 -5.32 -3.17 -3.64
CA GLN A 180 -4.04 -2.86 -4.29
C GLN A 180 -4.20 -2.69 -5.80
N LEU A 181 -4.98 -3.56 -6.44
CA LEU A 181 -5.25 -3.45 -7.86
C LEU A 181 -6.20 -2.28 -8.19
N ALA A 182 -7.17 -1.97 -7.33
CA ALA A 182 -8.10 -0.85 -7.52
C ALA A 182 -7.39 0.50 -7.50
N SER A 183 -6.33 0.65 -6.69
CA SER A 183 -5.50 1.87 -6.68
C SER A 183 -4.82 2.09 -8.04
N ILE A 184 -4.31 1.02 -8.66
CA ILE A 184 -3.67 1.06 -9.98
C ILE A 184 -4.69 1.37 -11.08
N VAL A 185 -5.87 0.72 -11.04
CA VAL A 185 -6.99 1.01 -11.95
C VAL A 185 -7.36 2.50 -11.88
N THR A 186 -7.40 3.08 -10.68
CA THR A 186 -7.74 4.50 -10.49
C THR A 186 -6.70 5.44 -11.10
N VAL A 187 -5.41 5.06 -11.09
CA VAL A 187 -4.33 5.85 -11.70
C VAL A 187 -4.34 5.75 -13.22
N LEU A 188 -4.59 4.55 -13.76
CA LEU A 188 -4.47 4.26 -15.20
C LEU A 188 -5.77 4.42 -15.98
N GLU A 189 -6.91 4.42 -15.29
CA GLU A 189 -8.23 4.51 -15.90
C GLU A 189 -9.08 5.59 -15.22
N ASP A 190 -10.07 6.15 -15.94
CA ASP A 190 -10.97 7.18 -15.39
C ASP A 190 -12.07 6.60 -14.48
N SER A 191 -11.67 5.69 -13.59
CA SER A 191 -12.59 5.05 -12.63
C SER A 191 -12.07 5.22 -11.21
N SER A 192 -12.95 5.52 -10.25
CA SER A 192 -12.61 5.72 -8.85
C SER A 192 -13.59 5.06 -7.89
N GLY A 193 -13.17 4.84 -6.66
CA GLY A 193 -13.99 4.31 -5.57
C GLY A 193 -14.54 2.90 -5.87
N ILE A 194 -15.83 2.71 -5.68
CA ILE A 194 -16.52 1.42 -5.85
C ILE A 194 -16.41 0.88 -7.29
N LYS A 195 -16.41 1.77 -8.28
CA LYS A 195 -16.27 1.35 -9.70
C LYS A 195 -14.89 0.74 -9.94
N ALA A 196 -13.82 1.36 -9.42
CA ALA A 196 -12.46 0.84 -9.51
C ALA A 196 -12.33 -0.51 -8.77
N MET A 197 -12.91 -0.65 -7.58
CA MET A 197 -12.91 -1.91 -6.82
C MET A 197 -13.65 -3.04 -7.57
N LYS A 198 -14.82 -2.75 -8.14
CA LYS A 198 -15.58 -3.73 -8.92
C LYS A 198 -14.80 -4.17 -10.17
N LYS A 199 -14.17 -3.23 -10.87
CA LYS A 199 -13.32 -3.53 -12.03
C LYS A 199 -12.10 -4.36 -11.62
N SER A 200 -11.42 -4.00 -10.56
CA SER A 200 -10.30 -4.74 -9.99
C SER A 200 -10.69 -6.18 -9.63
N SER A 201 -11.79 -6.36 -8.92
CA SER A 201 -12.32 -7.69 -8.57
C SER A 201 -12.62 -8.56 -9.81
N ASN A 202 -13.12 -7.97 -10.89
CA ASN A 202 -13.36 -8.70 -12.14
C ASN A 202 -12.04 -9.03 -12.86
N LEU A 203 -11.08 -8.11 -12.89
CA LEU A 203 -9.77 -8.33 -13.50
C LEU A 203 -8.96 -9.45 -12.85
N ILE A 204 -9.06 -9.61 -11.52
CA ILE A 204 -8.36 -10.67 -10.78
C ILE A 204 -8.91 -12.06 -11.10
N LYS A 205 -10.15 -12.18 -11.57
CA LYS A 205 -10.76 -13.47 -11.93
C LYS A 205 -9.91 -14.16 -13.01
N GLY A 206 -9.48 -15.39 -12.75
CA GLY A 206 -8.64 -16.19 -13.65
C GLY A 206 -7.11 -16.10 -13.35
N LYS A 207 -6.64 -15.08 -12.64
CA LYS A 207 -5.22 -14.95 -12.21
C LYS A 207 -5.06 -14.74 -10.69
N PHE A 208 -6.11 -15.00 -9.93
CA PHE A 208 -6.14 -14.81 -8.47
C PHE A 208 -5.00 -15.51 -7.76
N TRP A 209 -4.73 -16.78 -8.07
CA TRP A 209 -3.66 -17.56 -7.43
C TRP A 209 -2.26 -16.96 -7.65
N VAL A 210 -2.02 -16.39 -8.83
CA VAL A 210 -0.74 -15.73 -9.14
C VAL A 210 -0.63 -14.42 -8.34
N ALA A 211 -1.70 -13.63 -8.28
CA ALA A 211 -1.73 -12.41 -7.49
C ALA A 211 -1.58 -12.70 -5.99
N LEU A 212 -2.24 -13.76 -5.48
CA LEU A 212 -2.12 -14.22 -4.10
C LEU A 212 -0.71 -14.67 -3.76
N ALA A 213 -0.07 -15.46 -4.63
CA ALA A 213 1.29 -15.93 -4.39
C ALA A 213 2.28 -14.76 -4.28
N ILE A 214 2.22 -13.78 -5.20
CA ILE A 214 3.07 -12.60 -5.17
C ILE A 214 2.75 -11.73 -3.95
N PHE A 215 1.48 -11.60 -3.58
CA PHE A 215 1.06 -10.88 -2.38
C PHE A 215 1.69 -11.48 -1.12
N ILE A 216 1.61 -12.79 -0.95
CA ILE A 216 2.17 -13.50 0.21
C ILE A 216 3.70 -13.35 0.21
N GLU A 217 4.36 -13.60 -0.93
CA GLU A 217 5.81 -13.53 -1.07
C GLU A 217 6.38 -12.14 -0.72
N LEU A 218 5.69 -11.06 -1.07
CA LEU A 218 6.10 -9.70 -0.75
C LEU A 218 5.78 -9.26 0.69
N ASN A 219 4.70 -9.79 1.28
CA ASN A 219 4.32 -9.43 2.64
C ASN A 219 5.11 -10.20 3.72
N ILE A 220 5.65 -11.40 3.41
CA ILE A 220 6.50 -12.15 4.33
C ILE A 220 7.73 -11.34 4.76
N PRO A 221 8.59 -10.80 3.86
CA PRO A 221 9.75 -10.00 4.27
C PRO A 221 9.35 -8.70 5.01
N VAL A 222 8.24 -8.07 4.66
CA VAL A 222 7.71 -6.93 5.44
C VAL A 222 7.41 -7.34 6.88
N GLY A 223 6.72 -8.47 7.06
CA GLY A 223 6.40 -9.01 8.39
C GLY A 223 7.65 -9.41 9.19
N VAL A 224 8.66 -9.98 8.54
CA VAL A 224 9.94 -10.33 9.18
C VAL A 224 10.67 -9.06 9.64
N ILE A 225 10.74 -8.03 8.81
CA ILE A 225 11.37 -6.75 9.17
C ILE A 225 10.60 -6.09 10.31
N GLN A 226 9.28 -6.10 10.26
CA GLN A 226 8.41 -5.56 11.31
C GLN A 226 8.63 -6.28 12.65
N PHE A 227 8.69 -7.61 12.61
CA PHE A 227 8.97 -8.43 13.79
C PHE A 227 10.37 -8.15 14.35
N ALA A 228 11.38 -8.04 13.48
CA ALA A 228 12.75 -7.71 13.87
C ALA A 228 12.81 -6.30 14.50
N PHE A 229 12.17 -5.31 13.89
CA PHE A 229 12.09 -3.95 14.44
C PHE A 229 11.43 -3.94 15.81
N TYR A 230 10.32 -4.63 15.96
CA TYR A 230 9.61 -4.75 17.24
C TYR A 230 10.47 -5.38 18.32
N THR A 231 11.14 -6.50 18.01
CA THR A 231 11.95 -7.24 18.97
C THR A 231 13.23 -6.52 19.34
N PHE A 232 13.96 -5.96 18.37
CA PHE A 232 15.31 -5.43 18.58
C PHE A 232 15.36 -3.91 18.78
N VAL A 233 14.31 -3.17 18.39
CA VAL A 233 14.28 -1.72 18.59
C VAL A 233 13.33 -1.38 19.74
N ILE A 234 12.12 -1.92 19.77
CA ILE A 234 11.11 -1.56 20.76
C ILE A 234 11.33 -2.32 22.08
N TYR A 235 11.43 -3.66 22.03
CA TYR A 235 11.55 -4.47 23.26
C TYR A 235 12.96 -4.57 23.84
N ALA A 236 13.99 -4.30 23.05
CA ALA A 236 15.38 -4.42 23.51
C ALA A 236 15.84 -3.23 24.39
N HIS A 237 15.13 -2.92 25.46
CA HIS A 237 15.49 -1.84 26.39
C HIS A 237 16.85 -2.01 27.07
N PHE A 238 17.40 -3.24 27.09
CA PHE A 238 18.73 -3.56 27.63
C PHE A 238 19.86 -3.28 26.63
N TRP A 239 19.55 -2.95 25.37
CA TRP A 239 20.56 -2.57 24.38
C TRP A 239 20.86 -1.08 24.47
N GLU A 240 22.12 -0.73 24.18
CA GLU A 240 22.56 0.65 24.06
C GLU A 240 21.82 1.35 22.91
N MET A 241 21.51 2.63 23.10
CA MET A 241 20.73 3.44 22.12
C MET A 241 21.28 3.34 20.70
N TRP A 242 22.60 3.34 20.53
CA TRP A 242 23.23 3.29 19.21
C TRP A 242 23.00 1.96 18.49
N LYS A 243 22.92 0.82 19.21
CA LYS A 243 22.63 -0.50 18.63
C LYS A 243 21.17 -0.55 18.12
N ARG A 244 20.23 -0.02 18.89
CA ARG A 244 18.83 0.11 18.50
C ARG A 244 18.69 0.99 17.26
N LEU A 245 19.40 2.12 17.20
CA LEU A 245 19.43 3.02 16.06
C LEU A 245 19.96 2.33 14.79
N LEU A 246 21.07 1.59 14.91
CA LEU A 246 21.64 0.85 13.77
C LEU A 246 20.68 -0.18 13.21
N VAL A 247 20.01 -0.96 14.07
CA VAL A 247 18.99 -1.93 13.63
C VAL A 247 17.80 -1.22 12.99
N GLY A 248 17.35 -0.09 13.56
CA GLY A 248 16.29 0.71 13.00
C GLY A 248 16.60 1.21 11.58
N ILE A 249 17.83 1.73 11.37
CA ILE A 249 18.29 2.15 10.04
C ILE A 249 18.39 0.95 9.09
N ALA A 250 18.91 -0.20 9.55
CA ALA A 250 18.98 -1.41 8.73
C ALA A 250 17.56 -1.87 8.29
N CYS A 251 16.59 -1.88 9.20
CA CYS A 251 15.19 -2.18 8.88
C CYS A 251 14.62 -1.20 7.85
N LEU A 252 14.90 0.10 7.98
CA LEU A 252 14.47 1.12 7.03
C LEU A 252 15.06 0.87 5.64
N VAL A 253 16.38 0.64 5.56
CA VAL A 253 17.07 0.40 4.28
C VAL A 253 16.57 -0.87 3.58
N LEU A 254 16.21 -1.90 4.34
CA LEU A 254 15.64 -3.13 3.78
C LEU A 254 14.16 -2.95 3.35
N LEU A 255 13.39 -2.16 4.07
CA LEU A 255 11.96 -1.97 3.81
C LEU A 255 11.70 -1.17 2.54
N VAL A 256 12.51 -0.14 2.27
CA VAL A 256 12.35 0.76 1.13
C VAL A 256 12.34 0.03 -0.22
N PRO A 257 13.32 -0.84 -0.57
CA PRO A 257 13.28 -1.57 -1.83
C PRO A 257 12.10 -2.56 -1.90
N ILE A 258 11.67 -3.14 -0.78
CA ILE A 258 10.53 -4.05 -0.77
C ILE A 258 9.25 -3.29 -1.15
N PHE A 259 9.03 -2.09 -0.61
CA PHE A 259 7.90 -1.25 -0.98
C PHE A 259 7.93 -0.85 -2.47
N LEU A 260 9.13 -0.54 -3.01
CA LEU A 260 9.26 -0.28 -4.44
C LEU A 260 8.87 -1.50 -5.28
N TYR A 261 9.45 -2.67 -4.96
CA TYR A 261 9.12 -3.92 -5.67
C TYR A 261 7.63 -4.25 -5.56
N GLN A 262 7.01 -4.03 -4.41
CA GLN A 262 5.60 -4.26 -4.20
C GLN A 262 4.74 -3.44 -5.18
N LEU A 263 4.99 -2.14 -5.31
CA LEU A 263 4.26 -1.28 -6.24
C LEU A 263 4.51 -1.65 -7.71
N VAL A 264 5.75 -1.99 -8.06
CA VAL A 264 6.12 -2.39 -9.43
C VAL A 264 5.42 -3.70 -9.80
N LEU A 265 5.51 -4.73 -8.97
CA LEU A 265 4.92 -6.03 -9.27
C LEU A 265 3.39 -5.97 -9.31
N GLN A 266 2.77 -5.22 -8.41
CA GLN A 266 1.33 -4.96 -8.45
C GLN A 266 0.89 -4.32 -9.77
N THR A 267 1.66 -3.33 -10.26
CA THR A 267 1.38 -2.69 -11.55
C THR A 267 1.51 -3.67 -12.72
N ILE A 268 2.51 -4.54 -12.69
CA ILE A 268 2.68 -5.58 -13.72
C ILE A 268 1.55 -6.60 -13.66
N ILE A 269 1.11 -7.01 -12.45
CA ILE A 269 -0.06 -7.89 -12.29
C ILE A 269 -1.30 -7.27 -12.95
N TYR A 270 -1.52 -5.97 -12.79
CA TYR A 270 -2.63 -5.28 -13.47
C TYR A 270 -2.53 -5.47 -15.00
N PHE A 271 -1.37 -5.23 -15.60
CA PHE A 271 -1.20 -5.41 -17.05
C PHE A 271 -1.36 -6.87 -17.49
N VAL A 272 -0.90 -7.82 -16.68
CA VAL A 272 -1.08 -9.27 -16.94
C VAL A 272 -2.55 -9.65 -16.88
N CYS A 273 -3.28 -9.21 -15.86
CA CYS A 273 -4.72 -9.46 -15.73
C CYS A 273 -5.51 -8.84 -16.88
N LYS A 274 -5.20 -7.60 -17.26
CA LYS A 274 -5.83 -6.91 -18.40
C LYS A 274 -5.57 -7.64 -19.72
N SER A 275 -4.33 -8.08 -19.94
CA SER A 275 -3.96 -8.89 -21.10
C SER A 275 -4.66 -10.27 -21.12
N TYR A 276 -4.92 -10.87 -19.95
CA TYR A 276 -5.62 -12.15 -19.83
C TYR A 276 -7.08 -12.02 -20.28
N HIS A 277 -7.76 -10.95 -19.92
CA HIS A 277 -9.14 -10.68 -20.30
C HIS A 277 -9.31 -10.15 -21.74
N ASN A 278 -8.25 -10.17 -22.56
CA ASN A 278 -8.27 -9.61 -23.92
C ASN A 278 -8.66 -8.13 -24.01
N GLU A 279 -8.64 -7.41 -22.89
CA GLU A 279 -8.74 -5.96 -22.93
C GLU A 279 -7.45 -5.44 -23.58
N THR A 280 -7.57 -4.85 -24.75
CA THR A 280 -6.43 -4.29 -25.48
C THR A 280 -5.74 -3.26 -24.61
N ILE A 281 -4.45 -3.49 -24.32
CA ILE A 281 -3.59 -2.44 -23.85
C ILE A 281 -3.36 -1.54 -25.06
N ASP A 282 -4.33 -0.67 -25.33
CA ASP A 282 -4.26 0.25 -26.45
C ASP A 282 -3.18 1.30 -26.09
N LYS A 283 -1.96 1.03 -26.58
CA LYS A 283 -0.81 1.93 -26.35
C LYS A 283 -1.09 3.36 -26.80
N PRO A 284 -1.75 3.62 -27.96
CA PRO A 284 -2.21 4.94 -28.35
C PRO A 284 -3.21 5.55 -27.37
N ALA A 285 -4.22 4.81 -26.93
CA ALA A 285 -5.21 5.32 -25.97
C ALA A 285 -4.57 5.61 -24.61
N MET A 286 -3.71 4.72 -24.10
CA MET A 286 -2.94 4.94 -22.88
C MET A 286 -1.97 6.12 -23.04
N SER A 287 -1.33 6.24 -24.20
CA SER A 287 -0.47 7.38 -24.53
C SER A 287 -1.26 8.69 -24.57
N ASN A 288 -2.46 8.71 -25.14
CA ASN A 288 -3.32 9.89 -25.18
C ASN A 288 -3.85 10.26 -23.79
N HIS A 289 -4.21 9.28 -22.97
CA HIS A 289 -4.63 9.49 -21.58
C HIS A 289 -3.48 10.09 -20.74
N LEU A 290 -2.29 9.52 -20.85
CA LEU A 290 -1.09 10.06 -20.21
C LEU A 290 -0.70 11.44 -20.76
N GLY A 291 -0.91 11.70 -22.07
CA GLY A 291 -0.69 12.99 -22.72
C GLY A 291 -1.70 14.06 -22.32
N GLY A 292 -2.91 13.68 -21.93
CA GLY A 292 -3.89 14.57 -21.31
C GLY A 292 -3.38 15.18 -20.02
N TYR A 293 -2.68 14.41 -19.22
CA TYR A 293 -2.03 14.92 -18.00
C TYR A 293 -0.85 15.87 -18.29
N GLU A 294 -0.09 15.63 -19.35
CA GLU A 294 1.04 16.52 -19.76
C GLU A 294 0.56 17.87 -20.31
N ARG A 295 -0.51 17.91 -21.11
CA ARG A 295 -1.02 19.16 -21.73
C ARG A 295 -1.52 20.18 -20.71
N LEU A 296 -1.95 19.75 -19.55
CA LEU A 296 -2.44 20.65 -18.49
C LEU A 296 -1.30 21.32 -17.71
N TYR A 297 -0.05 20.85 -17.85
CA TYR A 297 1.12 21.35 -17.13
C TYR A 297 2.28 21.81 -18.03
N GLY A 298 2.15 21.70 -19.36
CA GLY A 298 3.12 22.28 -20.27
C GLY A 298 3.04 23.80 -20.20
N PRO A 299 4.17 24.54 -20.07
CA PRO A 299 4.17 25.95 -20.36
C PRO A 299 3.66 26.18 -21.79
N ASN A 300 3.00 27.30 -22.03
CA ASN A 300 2.48 27.76 -23.32
C ASN A 300 3.61 27.99 -24.36
N GLU A 301 4.38 26.98 -24.68
CA GLU A 301 5.33 26.94 -25.78
C GLU A 301 4.78 25.95 -26.79
N VAL A 302 4.04 26.40 -27.74
CA VAL A 302 3.99 26.03 -29.14
C VAL A 302 2.74 26.68 -29.77
N GLN A 303 2.78 27.98 -29.92
CA GLN A 303 2.01 28.65 -30.96
C GLN A 303 2.89 29.67 -31.64
N MET A 304 4.03 29.26 -32.16
CA MET A 304 4.78 30.06 -33.13
C MET A 304 5.59 29.13 -34.02
N GLU A 305 4.90 28.35 -34.85
CA GLU A 305 5.49 27.79 -36.07
C GLU A 305 4.38 27.34 -37.01
N GLN A 306 3.69 28.37 -37.59
CA GLN A 306 3.03 28.31 -38.88
C GLN A 306 2.55 29.73 -39.23
N VAL A 307 3.48 30.53 -39.73
CA VAL A 307 3.22 31.57 -40.73
C VAL A 307 4.32 31.47 -41.76
#